data_d3a6a1bfddec37de913a2c58dfc42546
#
_entry.id   d3a6a1bfddec37de913a2c58dfc42546
#
_cell.length_a   1.000
_cell.length_b   1.000
_cell.length_c   1.000
_cell.angle_alpha   90.00
_cell.angle_beta   90.00
_cell.angle_gamma   90.00
#
_symmetry.space_group_name_H-M   'P 1'
#
loop_
_entity.id
_entity.type
_entity.pdbx_description
1 polymer ?
#
loop_
_entity_poly.entity_id
_entity_poly.type
_entity_poly.pdbx_seq_one_letter_code
_entity_poly.pdbx_strand_id
1 'polypeptide(L)'
;FAAIKTNARTMFGFTAALLGVALVISIGINYAIINLALPSYINTDSPYASALGSAFSAFSQLGGTLLQGLATVLLSGLIVVAVSRSVLGRVASSNEVWERTKSKFLPLIGLNILTNIISGLMFIIGIILFFTLLASVASTAQTETELFQDLGITLVGVFILVVAGAIVSYYLSIKFSVASPAMVLENLGVFAAIGRSWRLTRGNFWRLFGINILTSIIISMVTGVFSGVVVLLGTFSTVVASSSTNDVMGALSITFIISMVVTAISLLITLPFSSSVNALLYIDLRMRKEGLDVELRNAVAEQQAQ
;
A
#
# COMPACT_ATOMS: atom_id res chain seq x y z
N PHE A 1 20.40 -3.48 -5.75
CA PHE A 1 20.29 -3.64 -7.21
C PHE A 1 20.77 -5.01 -7.68
N ALA A 2 21.87 -5.57 -7.15
CA ALA A 2 22.36 -6.89 -7.53
C ALA A 2 21.30 -7.99 -7.36
N ALA A 3 20.63 -8.07 -6.21
CA ALA A 3 19.58 -9.05 -5.92
C ALA A 3 18.40 -8.98 -6.90
N ILE A 4 17.99 -7.76 -7.29
CA ILE A 4 16.93 -7.57 -8.28
C ILE A 4 17.40 -8.03 -9.67
N LYS A 5 18.63 -7.69 -10.05
CA LYS A 5 19.20 -8.07 -11.35
C LYS A 5 19.35 -9.58 -11.51
N THR A 6 19.75 -10.28 -10.45
CA THR A 6 19.96 -11.74 -10.47
C THR A 6 18.64 -12.53 -10.60
N ASN A 7 17.54 -12.04 -10.00
CA ASN A 7 16.23 -12.70 -10.02
C ASN A 7 15.14 -11.84 -10.69
N ALA A 8 15.51 -10.93 -11.59
CA ALA A 8 14.59 -9.99 -12.23
C ALA A 8 13.39 -10.69 -12.89
N ARG A 9 13.64 -11.75 -13.66
CA ARG A 9 12.60 -12.49 -14.38
C ARG A 9 11.55 -13.08 -13.44
N THR A 10 11.96 -13.64 -12.31
CA THR A 10 11.06 -14.22 -11.31
C THR A 10 10.28 -13.11 -10.58
N MET A 11 10.97 -12.06 -10.14
CA MET A 11 10.36 -10.96 -9.39
C MET A 11 9.36 -10.18 -10.23
N PHE A 12 9.76 -9.71 -11.42
CA PHE A 12 8.88 -8.97 -12.32
C PHE A 12 7.79 -9.84 -12.93
N GLY A 13 8.07 -11.11 -13.22
CA GLY A 13 7.08 -12.06 -13.74
C GLY A 13 5.93 -12.30 -12.77
N PHE A 14 6.20 -12.56 -11.50
CA PHE A 14 5.16 -12.70 -10.48
C PHE A 14 4.40 -11.39 -10.26
N THR A 15 5.12 -10.26 -10.21
CA THR A 15 4.50 -8.95 -10.08
C THR A 15 3.53 -8.68 -11.22
N ALA A 16 3.97 -8.89 -12.47
CA ALA A 16 3.13 -8.70 -13.65
C ALA A 16 1.91 -9.63 -13.67
N ALA A 17 2.09 -10.91 -13.31
CA ALA A 17 0.98 -11.87 -13.28
C ALA A 17 -0.07 -11.50 -12.23
N LEU A 18 0.32 -11.21 -10.98
CA LEU A 18 -0.61 -10.86 -9.91
C LEU A 18 -1.28 -9.50 -10.14
N LEU A 19 -0.51 -8.49 -10.59
CA LEU A 19 -1.09 -7.19 -10.94
C LEU A 19 -2.00 -7.30 -12.15
N GLY A 20 -1.67 -8.12 -13.16
CA GLY A 20 -2.52 -8.38 -14.30
C GLY A 20 -3.88 -8.98 -13.90
N VAL A 21 -3.87 -9.98 -13.02
CA VAL A 21 -5.11 -10.57 -12.48
C VAL A 21 -5.91 -9.53 -11.68
N ALA A 22 -5.26 -8.79 -10.78
CA ALA A 22 -5.92 -7.73 -10.01
C ALA A 22 -6.52 -6.65 -10.91
N LEU A 23 -5.82 -6.28 -11.98
CA LEU A 23 -6.26 -5.29 -12.96
C LEU A 23 -7.51 -5.80 -13.73
N VAL A 24 -7.50 -7.03 -14.22
CA VAL A 24 -8.65 -7.61 -14.94
C VAL A 24 -9.88 -7.68 -14.03
N ILE A 25 -9.71 -8.11 -12.78
CA ILE A 25 -10.80 -8.16 -11.79
C ILE A 25 -11.32 -6.73 -11.51
N SER A 26 -10.43 -5.76 -11.29
CA SER A 26 -10.83 -4.36 -11.02
C SER A 26 -11.57 -3.73 -12.19
N ILE A 27 -11.12 -3.94 -13.42
CA ILE A 27 -11.82 -3.47 -14.63
C ILE A 27 -13.19 -4.15 -14.75
N GLY A 28 -13.26 -5.46 -14.52
CA GLY A 28 -14.53 -6.21 -14.57
C GLY A 28 -15.55 -5.71 -13.54
N ILE A 29 -15.13 -5.49 -12.31
CA ILE A 29 -15.98 -4.94 -11.25
C ILE A 29 -16.45 -3.53 -11.62
N ASN A 30 -15.54 -2.67 -12.10
CA ASN A 30 -15.89 -1.31 -12.51
C ASN A 30 -16.86 -1.28 -13.69
N TYR A 31 -16.61 -2.11 -14.70
CA TYR A 31 -17.51 -2.28 -15.83
C TYR A 31 -18.91 -2.73 -15.39
N ALA A 32 -18.99 -3.71 -14.47
CA ALA A 32 -20.25 -4.19 -13.92
C ALA A 32 -20.98 -3.08 -13.15
N ILE A 33 -20.28 -2.32 -12.31
CA ILE A 33 -20.87 -1.21 -11.57
C ILE A 33 -21.41 -0.13 -12.53
N ILE A 34 -20.61 0.30 -13.50
CA ILE A 34 -20.99 1.37 -14.43
C ILE A 34 -22.17 0.94 -15.32
N ASN A 35 -22.18 -0.27 -15.84
CA ASN A 35 -23.16 -0.67 -16.85
C ASN A 35 -24.39 -1.39 -16.28
N LEU A 36 -24.29 -2.04 -15.11
CA LEU A 36 -25.39 -2.80 -14.52
C LEU A 36 -26.09 -2.06 -13.38
N ALA A 37 -25.33 -1.36 -12.53
CA ALA A 37 -25.89 -0.70 -11.36
C ALA A 37 -26.28 0.75 -11.61
N LEU A 38 -25.37 1.56 -12.20
CA LEU A 38 -25.59 3.00 -12.39
C LEU A 38 -26.78 3.37 -13.31
N PRO A 39 -27.04 2.72 -14.45
CA PRO A 39 -28.13 3.12 -15.33
C PRO A 39 -29.50 3.09 -14.66
N SER A 40 -29.69 2.18 -13.70
CA SER A 40 -30.95 2.05 -12.95
C SER A 40 -31.23 3.24 -12.03
N TYR A 41 -30.19 4.00 -11.65
CA TYR A 41 -30.27 5.11 -10.68
C TYR A 41 -30.07 6.50 -11.29
N ILE A 42 -29.36 6.61 -12.42
CA ILE A 42 -29.04 7.91 -13.06
C ILE A 42 -30.18 8.45 -13.92
N ASN A 43 -31.09 7.60 -14.41
CA ASN A 43 -32.24 8.03 -15.21
C ASN A 43 -33.40 8.65 -14.39
N THR A 44 -33.17 8.93 -13.13
CA THR A 44 -34.12 9.65 -12.29
C THR A 44 -33.64 11.08 -12.10
N ASP A 45 -34.48 12.07 -12.40
CA ASP A 45 -34.32 13.47 -12.01
C ASP A 45 -34.31 13.65 -10.47
N SER A 46 -33.87 12.64 -9.77
CA SER A 46 -33.83 12.58 -8.31
C SER A 46 -32.60 13.33 -7.79
N PRO A 47 -32.77 14.20 -6.78
CA PRO A 47 -31.65 14.88 -6.12
C PRO A 47 -30.67 13.91 -5.46
N TYR A 48 -31.05 12.64 -5.30
CA TYR A 48 -30.19 11.58 -4.76
C TYR A 48 -29.30 10.90 -5.79
N ALA A 49 -29.49 11.16 -7.10
CA ALA A 49 -28.73 10.50 -8.16
C ALA A 49 -27.22 10.81 -8.06
N SER A 50 -26.86 12.05 -7.75
CA SER A 50 -25.47 12.46 -7.54
C SER A 50 -24.84 11.83 -6.29
N ALA A 51 -25.60 11.73 -5.19
CA ALA A 51 -25.16 11.10 -3.95
C ALA A 51 -24.94 9.58 -4.14
N LEU A 52 -25.84 8.92 -4.87
CA LEU A 52 -25.67 7.50 -5.21
C LEU A 52 -24.47 7.28 -6.13
N GLY A 53 -24.28 8.12 -7.14
CA GLY A 53 -23.11 8.07 -8.03
C GLY A 53 -21.78 8.23 -7.27
N SER A 54 -21.71 9.16 -6.32
CA SER A 54 -20.54 9.33 -5.47
C SER A 54 -20.32 8.15 -4.52
N ALA A 55 -21.36 7.56 -3.97
CA ALA A 55 -21.27 6.36 -3.13
C ALA A 55 -20.75 5.17 -3.95
N PHE A 56 -21.27 4.93 -5.16
CA PHE A 56 -20.80 3.88 -6.04
C PHE A 56 -19.34 4.06 -6.46
N SER A 57 -18.92 5.29 -6.75
CA SER A 57 -17.51 5.57 -7.08
C SER A 57 -16.58 5.32 -5.89
N ALA A 58 -17.01 5.64 -4.66
CA ALA A 58 -16.28 5.34 -3.44
C ALA A 58 -16.15 3.83 -3.20
N PHE A 59 -17.23 3.06 -3.38
CA PHE A 59 -17.19 1.60 -3.28
C PHE A 59 -16.27 0.96 -4.33
N SER A 60 -16.28 1.47 -5.57
CA SER A 60 -15.40 1.03 -6.64
C SER A 60 -13.93 1.28 -6.31
N GLN A 61 -13.60 2.47 -5.79
CA GLN A 61 -12.25 2.80 -5.33
C GLN A 61 -11.81 1.92 -4.16
N LEU A 62 -12.66 1.68 -3.18
CA LEU A 62 -12.36 0.78 -2.06
C LEU A 62 -12.07 -0.65 -2.56
N GLY A 63 -12.88 -1.19 -3.47
CA GLY A 63 -12.66 -2.50 -4.08
C GLY A 63 -11.31 -2.59 -4.80
N GLY A 64 -10.98 -1.60 -5.62
CA GLY A 64 -9.69 -1.50 -6.31
C GLY A 64 -8.51 -1.43 -5.34
N THR A 65 -8.61 -0.60 -4.30
CA THR A 65 -7.58 -0.44 -3.27
C THR A 65 -7.36 -1.73 -2.48
N LEU A 66 -8.43 -2.45 -2.13
CA LEU A 66 -8.32 -3.74 -1.44
C LEU A 66 -7.63 -4.79 -2.31
N LEU A 67 -8.00 -4.93 -3.58
CA LEU A 67 -7.36 -5.85 -4.51
C LEU A 67 -5.87 -5.52 -4.71
N GLN A 68 -5.55 -4.25 -4.85
CA GLN A 68 -4.17 -3.77 -4.95
C GLN A 68 -3.39 -4.05 -3.66
N GLY A 69 -4.00 -3.83 -2.50
CA GLY A 69 -3.43 -4.16 -1.20
C GLY A 69 -3.12 -5.64 -1.06
N LEU A 70 -4.05 -6.52 -1.44
CA LEU A 70 -3.86 -7.97 -1.44
C LEU A 70 -2.72 -8.38 -2.38
N ALA A 71 -2.69 -7.87 -3.61
CA ALA A 71 -1.61 -8.14 -4.55
C ALA A 71 -0.25 -7.71 -3.99
N THR A 72 -0.17 -6.52 -3.37
CA THR A 72 1.04 -6.00 -2.73
C THR A 72 1.56 -6.93 -1.62
N VAL A 73 0.65 -7.42 -0.77
CA VAL A 73 1.01 -8.33 0.33
C VAL A 73 1.54 -9.65 -0.19
N LEU A 74 0.85 -10.25 -1.16
CA LEU A 74 1.27 -11.51 -1.76
C LEU A 74 2.62 -11.38 -2.44
N LEU A 75 2.82 -10.29 -3.19
CA LEU A 75 4.09 -9.98 -3.85
C LEU A 75 5.23 -9.76 -2.85
N SER A 76 4.98 -9.06 -1.75
CA SER A 76 6.00 -8.85 -0.72
C SER A 76 6.54 -10.18 -0.17
N GLY A 77 5.66 -11.16 0.07
CA GLY A 77 6.04 -12.50 0.49
C GLY A 77 6.89 -13.24 -0.54
N LEU A 78 6.49 -13.24 -1.81
CA LEU A 78 7.23 -13.86 -2.91
C LEU A 78 8.62 -13.22 -3.09
N ILE A 79 8.69 -11.90 -3.09
CA ILE A 79 9.93 -11.15 -3.30
C ILE A 79 10.91 -11.36 -2.15
N VAL A 80 10.44 -11.44 -0.91
CA VAL A 80 11.27 -11.70 0.26
C VAL A 80 12.01 -13.03 0.12
N VAL A 81 11.35 -14.09 -0.34
CA VAL A 81 12.00 -15.39 -0.62
C VAL A 81 13.05 -15.27 -1.72
N ALA A 82 12.71 -14.58 -2.82
CA ALA A 82 13.65 -14.40 -3.93
C ALA A 82 14.89 -13.60 -3.50
N VAL A 83 14.73 -12.52 -2.72
CA VAL A 83 15.84 -11.69 -2.21
C VAL A 83 16.72 -12.48 -1.24
N SER A 84 16.12 -13.25 -0.31
CA SER A 84 16.89 -14.04 0.65
C SER A 84 17.78 -15.07 -0.05
N ARG A 85 17.33 -15.68 -1.15
CA ARG A 85 18.14 -16.58 -1.98
C ARG A 85 19.24 -15.86 -2.72
N SER A 86 18.95 -14.66 -3.25
CA SER A 86 19.96 -13.84 -3.93
C SER A 86 21.10 -13.42 -3.00
N VAL A 87 20.80 -13.11 -1.73
CA VAL A 87 21.84 -12.79 -0.72
C VAL A 87 22.77 -13.97 -0.47
N LEU A 88 22.25 -15.21 -0.59
CA LEU A 88 23.05 -16.45 -0.51
C LEU A 88 23.72 -16.85 -1.83
N GLY A 89 23.71 -15.95 -2.84
CA GLY A 89 24.32 -16.21 -4.16
C GLY A 89 23.58 -17.24 -5.02
N ARG A 90 22.35 -17.61 -4.64
CA ARG A 90 21.53 -18.62 -5.37
C ARG A 90 20.43 -17.96 -6.17
N VAL A 91 20.16 -18.49 -7.37
CA VAL A 91 19.00 -18.08 -8.18
C VAL A 91 17.78 -18.82 -7.68
N ALA A 92 16.73 -18.08 -7.28
CA ALA A 92 15.48 -18.67 -6.86
C ALA A 92 14.65 -19.11 -8.07
N SER A 93 14.25 -20.38 -8.14
CA SER A 93 13.32 -20.84 -9.15
C SER A 93 11.90 -20.36 -8.81
N SER A 94 11.08 -20.08 -9.84
CA SER A 94 9.69 -19.63 -9.65
C SER A 94 8.86 -20.65 -8.85
N ASN A 95 9.07 -21.93 -9.10
CA ASN A 95 8.38 -23.01 -8.38
C ASN A 95 8.75 -23.03 -6.88
N GLU A 96 10.03 -22.90 -6.55
CA GLU A 96 10.48 -22.88 -5.15
C GLU A 96 9.89 -21.68 -4.38
N VAL A 97 9.89 -20.50 -5.01
CA VAL A 97 9.32 -19.29 -4.41
C VAL A 97 7.83 -19.46 -4.15
N TRP A 98 7.10 -20.01 -5.12
CA TRP A 98 5.68 -20.28 -5.00
C TRP A 98 5.36 -21.29 -3.90
N GLU A 99 6.01 -22.45 -3.91
CA GLU A 99 5.79 -23.51 -2.91
C GLU A 99 6.03 -23.03 -1.47
N ARG A 100 7.05 -22.21 -1.25
CA ARG A 100 7.35 -21.64 0.08
C ARG A 100 6.37 -20.56 0.53
N THR A 101 5.74 -19.86 -0.41
CA THR A 101 4.91 -18.69 -0.08
C THR A 101 3.42 -19.01 -0.09
N LYS A 102 2.97 -19.98 -0.90
CA LYS A 102 1.53 -20.31 -1.04
C LYS A 102 0.83 -20.63 0.29
N SER A 103 1.49 -21.36 1.19
CA SER A 103 0.95 -21.69 2.52
C SER A 103 0.91 -20.49 3.48
N LYS A 104 1.61 -19.42 3.14
CA LYS A 104 1.70 -18.19 3.95
C LYS A 104 0.81 -17.05 3.45
N PHE A 105 0.09 -17.23 2.35
CA PHE A 105 -0.73 -16.16 1.77
C PHE A 105 -1.78 -15.66 2.76
N LEU A 106 -2.57 -16.56 3.35
CA LEU A 106 -3.60 -16.18 4.32
C LEU A 106 -3.02 -15.53 5.58
N PRO A 107 -1.98 -16.08 6.23
CA PRO A 107 -1.27 -15.41 7.33
C PRO A 107 -0.68 -14.04 6.95
N LEU A 108 -0.12 -13.88 5.73
CA LEU A 108 0.41 -12.59 5.26
C LEU A 108 -0.69 -11.54 5.09
N ILE A 109 -1.85 -11.93 4.55
CA ILE A 109 -3.02 -11.06 4.46
C ILE A 109 -3.47 -10.64 5.87
N GLY A 110 -3.59 -11.59 6.79
CA GLY A 110 -3.92 -11.30 8.19
C GLY A 110 -2.91 -10.38 8.87
N LEU A 111 -1.62 -10.61 8.66
CA LEU A 111 -0.55 -9.73 9.15
C LEU A 111 -0.70 -8.31 8.63
N ASN A 112 -0.92 -8.16 7.32
CA ASN A 112 -1.05 -6.85 6.69
C ASN A 112 -2.29 -6.10 7.19
N ILE A 113 -3.44 -6.77 7.25
CA ILE A 113 -4.68 -6.19 7.79
C ILE A 113 -4.45 -5.73 9.22
N LEU A 114 -3.90 -6.59 10.07
CA LEU A 114 -3.68 -6.29 11.48
C LEU A 114 -2.69 -5.13 11.68
N THR A 115 -1.57 -5.13 10.95
CA THR A 115 -0.59 -4.03 11.04
C THR A 115 -1.14 -2.72 10.51
N ASN A 116 -1.96 -2.74 9.43
CA ASN A 116 -2.62 -1.55 8.93
C ASN A 116 -3.70 -1.02 9.88
N ILE A 117 -4.49 -1.90 10.49
CA ILE A 117 -5.46 -1.51 11.52
C ILE A 117 -4.75 -0.86 12.71
N ILE A 118 -3.72 -1.50 13.25
CA ILE A 118 -2.97 -0.97 14.40
C ILE A 118 -2.31 0.37 14.07
N SER A 119 -1.66 0.48 12.91
CA SER A 119 -0.99 1.71 12.49
C SER A 119 -2.00 2.81 12.13
N GLY A 120 -3.13 2.45 11.48
CA GLY A 120 -4.15 3.39 11.02
C GLY A 120 -5.14 3.84 12.08
N LEU A 121 -5.25 3.09 13.20
CA LEU A 121 -6.27 3.35 14.23
C LEU A 121 -6.20 4.79 14.78
N MET A 122 -4.99 5.28 15.08
CA MET A 122 -4.79 6.64 15.57
C MET A 122 -5.18 7.71 14.54
N PHE A 123 -4.93 7.44 13.27
CA PHE A 123 -5.32 8.33 12.19
C PHE A 123 -6.85 8.36 12.01
N ILE A 124 -7.51 7.20 12.09
CA ILE A 124 -8.97 7.09 12.02
C ILE A 124 -9.62 7.80 13.20
N ILE A 125 -9.10 7.65 14.42
CA ILE A 125 -9.57 8.38 15.61
C ILE A 125 -9.45 9.89 15.39
N GLY A 126 -8.31 10.35 14.84
CA GLY A 126 -8.11 11.76 14.51
C GLY A 126 -9.17 12.29 13.51
N ILE A 127 -9.50 11.52 12.48
CA ILE A 127 -10.54 11.88 11.50
C ILE A 127 -11.93 11.93 12.17
N ILE A 128 -12.28 10.94 12.98
CA ILE A 128 -13.57 10.92 13.69
C ILE A 128 -13.70 12.16 14.61
N LEU A 129 -12.66 12.45 15.37
CA LEU A 129 -12.63 13.65 16.23
C LEU A 129 -12.75 14.94 15.42
N PHE A 130 -12.11 14.99 14.23
CA PHE A 130 -12.26 16.11 13.30
C PHE A 130 -13.72 16.36 12.94
N PHE A 131 -14.41 15.35 12.43
CA PHE A 131 -15.80 15.50 12.01
C PHE A 131 -16.75 15.79 13.18
N THR A 132 -16.51 15.20 14.35
CA THR A 132 -17.33 15.47 15.54
C THR A 132 -17.15 16.91 16.05
N LEU A 133 -15.92 17.41 16.09
CA LEU A 133 -15.63 18.79 16.49
C LEU A 133 -16.18 19.80 15.47
N LEU A 134 -16.02 19.52 14.17
CA LEU A 134 -16.58 20.36 13.12
C LEU A 134 -18.11 20.44 13.20
N ALA A 135 -18.77 19.31 13.43
CA ALA A 135 -20.21 19.26 13.61
C ALA A 135 -20.67 20.03 14.88
N SER A 136 -19.91 19.96 15.99
CA SER A 136 -20.22 20.70 17.21
C SER A 136 -20.13 22.21 17.00
N VAL A 137 -19.10 22.71 16.33
CA VAL A 137 -18.96 24.14 16.00
C VAL A 137 -20.11 24.61 15.12
N ALA A 138 -20.47 23.84 14.08
CA ALA A 138 -21.57 24.16 13.20
C ALA A 138 -22.94 24.19 13.90
N SER A 139 -23.11 23.47 15.03
CA SER A 139 -24.36 23.40 15.79
C SER A 139 -24.45 24.43 16.93
N THR A 140 -23.34 24.99 17.40
CA THR A 140 -23.28 25.88 18.56
C THR A 140 -23.12 27.35 18.19
N ALA A 141 -22.53 27.68 17.06
CA ALA A 141 -22.31 29.06 16.63
C ALA A 141 -23.65 29.79 16.33
N GLN A 142 -23.90 30.89 17.03
CA GLN A 142 -25.11 31.70 16.85
C GLN A 142 -24.87 32.94 15.97
N THR A 143 -23.62 33.35 15.82
CA THR A 143 -23.21 34.46 14.97
C THR A 143 -22.11 34.06 14.00
N GLU A 144 -22.02 34.77 12.85
CA GLU A 144 -20.93 34.50 11.87
C GLU A 144 -19.53 34.71 12.47
N THR A 145 -19.39 35.68 13.37
CA THR A 145 -18.10 35.99 14.02
C THR A 145 -17.68 34.87 14.98
N GLU A 146 -18.60 34.35 15.78
CA GLU A 146 -18.35 33.19 16.65
C GLU A 146 -18.00 31.95 15.81
N LEU A 147 -18.75 31.74 14.73
CA LEU A 147 -18.49 30.63 13.81
C LEU A 147 -17.04 30.64 13.26
N PHE A 148 -16.59 31.80 12.77
CA PHE A 148 -15.21 31.92 12.25
C PHE A 148 -14.13 31.75 13.32
N GLN A 149 -14.37 32.30 14.53
CA GLN A 149 -13.43 32.17 15.64
C GLN A 149 -13.32 30.72 16.13
N ASP A 150 -14.46 30.05 16.35
CA ASP A 150 -14.52 28.68 16.83
C ASP A 150 -14.02 27.70 15.77
N LEU A 151 -14.31 27.93 14.48
CA LEU A 151 -13.72 27.17 13.37
C LEU A 151 -12.20 27.30 13.36
N GLY A 152 -11.64 28.50 13.56
CA GLY A 152 -10.20 28.73 13.58
C GLY A 152 -9.50 27.92 14.66
N ILE A 153 -9.99 27.98 15.90
CA ILE A 153 -9.44 27.23 17.04
C ILE A 153 -9.59 25.72 16.83
N THR A 154 -10.77 25.28 16.35
CA THR A 154 -11.06 23.88 16.09
C THR A 154 -10.14 23.32 15.00
N LEU A 155 -9.94 24.02 13.88
CA LEU A 155 -9.07 23.61 12.80
C LEU A 155 -7.60 23.46 13.27
N VAL A 156 -7.10 24.37 14.11
CA VAL A 156 -5.75 24.27 14.68
C VAL A 156 -5.65 23.05 15.60
N GLY A 157 -6.62 22.84 16.50
CA GLY A 157 -6.63 21.68 17.40
C GLY A 157 -6.67 20.36 16.66
N VAL A 158 -7.50 20.27 15.63
CA VAL A 158 -7.62 19.10 14.77
C VAL A 158 -6.35 18.88 13.96
N PHE A 159 -5.76 19.91 13.39
CA PHE A 159 -4.50 19.78 12.67
C PHE A 159 -3.42 19.16 13.55
N ILE A 160 -3.30 19.60 14.80
CA ILE A 160 -2.36 19.02 15.78
C ILE A 160 -2.67 17.55 16.03
N LEU A 161 -3.96 17.18 16.22
CA LEU A 161 -4.36 15.77 16.44
C LEU A 161 -4.06 14.88 15.23
N VAL A 162 -4.35 15.35 14.02
CA VAL A 162 -4.08 14.62 12.78
C VAL A 162 -2.58 14.44 12.59
N VAL A 163 -1.78 15.47 12.82
CA VAL A 163 -0.32 15.40 12.73
C VAL A 163 0.24 14.44 13.78
N ALA A 164 -0.22 14.51 15.02
CA ALA A 164 0.18 13.59 16.08
C ALA A 164 -0.19 12.14 15.73
N GLY A 165 -1.41 11.89 15.25
CA GLY A 165 -1.86 10.59 14.77
C GLY A 165 -1.02 10.06 13.61
N ALA A 166 -0.67 10.92 12.65
CA ALA A 166 0.20 10.58 11.52
C ALA A 166 1.62 10.17 11.99
N ILE A 167 2.19 10.91 12.95
CA ILE A 167 3.51 10.58 13.52
C ILE A 167 3.48 9.22 14.21
N VAL A 168 2.46 8.94 15.03
CA VAL A 168 2.30 7.64 15.71
C VAL A 168 2.10 6.52 14.70
N SER A 169 1.24 6.73 13.70
CA SER A 169 0.98 5.74 12.63
C SER A 169 2.27 5.42 11.86
N TYR A 170 3.04 6.44 11.51
CA TYR A 170 4.31 6.26 10.80
C TYR A 170 5.36 5.56 11.67
N TYR A 171 5.45 5.89 12.97
CA TYR A 171 6.29 5.18 13.93
C TYR A 171 5.95 3.68 13.99
N LEU A 172 4.68 3.33 14.09
CA LEU A 172 4.21 1.96 14.11
C LEU A 172 4.49 1.24 12.79
N SER A 173 4.29 1.90 11.65
CA SER A 173 4.61 1.35 10.33
C SER A 173 6.09 0.96 10.20
N ILE A 174 7.01 1.78 10.73
CA ILE A 174 8.44 1.45 10.76
C ILE A 174 8.69 0.25 11.67
N LYS A 175 8.03 0.17 12.83
CA LYS A 175 8.14 -0.96 13.76
C LYS A 175 7.70 -2.27 13.13
N PHE A 176 6.71 -2.25 12.25
CA PHE A 176 6.17 -3.43 11.58
C PHE A 176 6.75 -3.70 10.19
N SER A 177 7.64 -2.83 9.68
CA SER A 177 8.19 -2.91 8.33
C SER A 177 8.87 -4.24 8.01
N VAL A 178 9.46 -4.89 9.00
CA VAL A 178 10.15 -6.18 8.84
C VAL A 178 9.31 -7.40 9.32
N ALA A 179 8.03 -7.20 9.64
CA ALA A 179 7.16 -8.29 10.08
C ALA A 179 6.88 -9.31 8.97
N SER A 180 6.64 -8.84 7.73
CA SER A 180 6.42 -9.70 6.58
C SER A 180 7.64 -10.56 6.23
N PRO A 181 8.87 -10.02 6.12
CA PRO A 181 10.07 -10.84 5.98
C PRO A 181 10.27 -11.84 7.13
N ALA A 182 10.06 -11.43 8.38
CA ALA A 182 10.19 -12.31 9.53
C ALA A 182 9.22 -13.50 9.46
N MET A 183 7.95 -13.23 9.12
CA MET A 183 6.93 -14.28 8.98
C MET A 183 7.31 -15.32 7.93
N VAL A 184 7.77 -14.88 6.77
CA VAL A 184 8.05 -15.78 5.64
C VAL A 184 9.33 -16.56 5.86
N LEU A 185 10.40 -15.91 6.33
CA LEU A 185 11.72 -16.53 6.46
C LEU A 185 11.88 -17.38 7.72
N GLU A 186 11.24 -17.01 8.84
CA GLU A 186 11.29 -17.76 10.09
C GLU A 186 10.06 -18.66 10.29
N ASN A 187 9.15 -18.73 9.33
CA ASN A 187 7.95 -19.56 9.36
C ASN A 187 7.01 -19.25 10.57
N LEU A 188 6.92 -17.98 10.95
CA LEU A 188 6.18 -17.53 12.13
C LEU A 188 4.67 -17.36 11.85
N GLY A 189 3.87 -17.38 12.92
CA GLY A 189 2.49 -16.92 12.88
C GLY A 189 2.39 -15.39 12.93
N VAL A 190 1.18 -14.84 12.70
CA VAL A 190 0.92 -13.40 12.61
C VAL A 190 1.42 -12.62 13.82
N PHE A 191 0.97 -12.99 15.02
CA PHE A 191 1.35 -12.29 16.26
C PHE A 191 2.84 -12.46 16.61
N ALA A 192 3.39 -13.65 16.34
CA ALA A 192 4.82 -13.91 16.55
C ALA A 192 5.69 -13.05 15.61
N ALA A 193 5.27 -12.86 14.35
CA ALA A 193 5.96 -12.02 13.38
C ALA A 193 5.94 -10.53 13.79
N ILE A 194 4.82 -10.03 14.31
CA ILE A 194 4.70 -8.66 14.85
C ILE A 194 5.65 -8.49 16.04
N GLY A 195 5.61 -9.41 17.02
CA GLY A 195 6.51 -9.38 18.17
C GLY A 195 7.99 -9.48 17.77
N ARG A 196 8.29 -10.30 16.75
CA ARG A 196 9.62 -10.45 16.17
C ARG A 196 10.10 -9.14 15.53
N SER A 197 9.28 -8.52 14.71
CA SER A 197 9.56 -7.23 14.09
C SER A 197 9.83 -6.15 15.14
N TRP A 198 9.00 -6.09 16.18
CA TRP A 198 9.18 -5.13 17.28
C TRP A 198 10.53 -5.30 17.99
N ARG A 199 10.94 -6.53 18.29
CA ARG A 199 12.24 -6.83 18.90
C ARG A 199 13.41 -6.48 18.01
N LEU A 200 13.33 -6.81 16.72
CA LEU A 200 14.41 -6.52 15.75
C LEU A 200 14.58 -5.02 15.52
N THR A 201 13.51 -4.25 15.50
CA THR A 201 13.56 -2.80 15.27
C THR A 201 13.91 -1.97 16.50
N ARG A 202 13.82 -2.57 17.70
CA ARG A 202 14.16 -1.88 18.96
C ARG A 202 15.65 -1.49 18.99
N GLY A 203 15.94 -0.21 19.26
CA GLY A 203 17.31 0.33 19.31
C GLY A 203 17.88 0.79 17.97
N ASN A 204 17.25 0.42 16.82
CA ASN A 204 17.70 0.82 15.47
C ASN A 204 16.68 1.72 14.76
N PHE A 205 15.79 2.37 15.51
CA PHE A 205 14.67 3.15 14.96
C PHE A 205 15.13 4.22 13.97
N TRP A 206 16.06 5.08 14.34
CA TRP A 206 16.51 6.19 13.50
C TRP A 206 17.13 5.75 12.18
N ARG A 207 17.82 4.63 12.18
CA ARG A 207 18.38 4.05 10.97
C ARG A 207 17.27 3.52 10.04
N LEU A 208 16.32 2.77 10.60
CA LEU A 208 15.15 2.28 9.85
C LEU A 208 14.32 3.45 9.31
N PHE A 209 14.12 4.47 10.14
CA PHE A 209 13.43 5.70 9.78
C PHE A 209 14.10 6.37 8.57
N GLY A 210 15.42 6.60 8.62
CA GLY A 210 16.16 7.21 7.52
C GLY A 210 16.08 6.40 6.22
N ILE A 211 16.25 5.07 6.29
CA ILE A 211 16.16 4.21 5.11
C ILE A 211 14.73 4.17 4.56
N ASN A 212 13.71 4.10 5.42
CA ASN A 212 12.31 4.11 4.98
C ASN A 212 11.93 5.47 4.34
N ILE A 213 12.37 6.60 4.90
CA ILE A 213 12.17 7.92 4.28
C ILE A 213 12.83 7.99 2.91
N LEU A 214 14.11 7.60 2.79
CA LEU A 214 14.80 7.61 1.52
C LEU A 214 14.09 6.72 0.48
N THR A 215 13.68 5.53 0.90
CA THR A 215 12.92 4.61 0.06
C THR A 215 11.60 5.25 -0.38
N SER A 216 10.87 5.88 0.54
CA SER A 216 9.61 6.56 0.24
C SER A 216 9.78 7.74 -0.71
N ILE A 217 10.86 8.52 -0.59
CA ILE A 217 11.19 9.61 -1.52
C ILE A 217 11.43 9.05 -2.92
N ILE A 218 12.23 8.00 -3.05
CA ILE A 218 12.51 7.37 -4.35
C ILE A 218 11.22 6.84 -4.98
N ILE A 219 10.40 6.13 -4.20
CA ILE A 219 9.11 5.60 -4.65
C ILE A 219 8.18 6.74 -5.05
N SER A 220 8.07 7.81 -4.25
CA SER A 220 7.18 8.94 -4.55
C SER A 220 7.61 9.71 -5.79
N MET A 221 8.91 9.81 -6.07
CA MET A 221 9.39 10.38 -7.33
C MET A 221 8.96 9.56 -8.54
N VAL A 222 9.12 8.23 -8.47
CA VAL A 222 8.68 7.33 -9.53
C VAL A 222 7.16 7.38 -9.69
N THR A 223 6.41 7.18 -8.61
CA THR A 223 4.93 7.21 -8.65
C THR A 223 4.39 8.58 -9.04
N GLY A 224 5.07 9.66 -8.66
CA GLY A 224 4.71 11.04 -9.02
C GLY A 224 4.73 11.29 -10.52
N VAL A 225 5.72 10.76 -11.24
CA VAL A 225 5.76 10.83 -12.71
C VAL A 225 4.55 10.13 -13.32
N PHE A 226 4.23 8.91 -12.87
CA PHE A 226 3.07 8.17 -13.37
C PHE A 226 1.74 8.81 -12.99
N SER A 227 1.60 9.30 -11.75
CA SER A 227 0.37 9.99 -11.32
C SER A 227 0.18 11.32 -12.06
N GLY A 228 1.25 12.04 -12.40
CA GLY A 228 1.18 13.22 -13.24
C GLY A 228 0.55 12.95 -14.61
N VAL A 229 0.91 11.84 -15.24
CA VAL A 229 0.28 11.40 -16.50
C VAL A 229 -1.22 11.12 -16.31
N VAL A 230 -1.60 10.44 -15.21
CA VAL A 230 -3.02 10.16 -14.92
C VAL A 230 -3.81 11.46 -14.70
N VAL A 231 -3.26 12.42 -13.95
CA VAL A 231 -3.91 13.71 -13.71
C VAL A 231 -4.09 14.50 -15.02
N LEU A 232 -3.06 14.55 -15.87
CA LEU A 232 -3.15 15.22 -17.18
C LEU A 232 -4.22 14.59 -18.08
N LEU A 233 -4.26 13.28 -18.17
CA LEU A 233 -5.26 12.57 -18.96
C LEU A 233 -6.67 12.72 -18.35
N GLY A 234 -6.79 12.70 -17.04
CA GLY A 234 -8.05 12.93 -16.33
C GLY A 234 -8.60 14.33 -16.57
N THR A 235 -7.78 15.38 -16.47
CA THR A 235 -8.20 16.76 -16.76
C THR A 235 -8.57 16.95 -18.23
N PHE A 236 -7.82 16.35 -19.14
CA PHE A 236 -8.14 16.41 -20.56
C PHE A 236 -9.49 15.73 -20.87
N SER A 237 -9.76 14.57 -20.31
CA SER A 237 -11.02 13.85 -20.49
C SER A 237 -12.23 14.62 -19.93
N THR A 238 -12.08 15.31 -18.81
CA THR A 238 -13.15 16.15 -18.25
C THR A 238 -13.45 17.37 -19.13
N VAL A 239 -12.41 17.98 -19.72
CA VAL A 239 -12.58 19.10 -20.68
C VAL A 239 -13.29 18.63 -21.96
N VAL A 240 -12.92 17.47 -22.50
CA VAL A 240 -13.58 16.90 -23.68
C VAL A 240 -15.02 16.50 -23.38
N ALA A 241 -15.27 15.89 -22.20
CA ALA A 241 -16.62 15.51 -21.77
C ALA A 241 -17.54 16.72 -21.57
N SER A 242 -17.00 17.86 -21.10
CA SER A 242 -17.80 19.10 -20.93
C SER A 242 -18.17 19.77 -22.25
N SER A 243 -17.44 19.50 -23.33
CA SER A 243 -17.71 20.05 -24.69
C SER A 243 -18.69 19.20 -25.52
N SER A 244 -18.93 17.94 -25.11
CA SER A 244 -19.85 17.02 -25.80
C SER A 244 -20.82 16.39 -24.80
N THR A 245 -22.06 16.80 -24.79
CA THR A 245 -23.11 16.39 -23.83
C THR A 245 -23.48 14.90 -23.87
N ASN A 246 -23.00 14.14 -24.85
CA ASN A 246 -23.51 12.79 -25.13
C ASN A 246 -22.60 11.62 -24.70
N ASP A 247 -21.38 11.85 -24.21
CA ASP A 247 -20.47 10.72 -23.92
C ASP A 247 -19.57 10.88 -22.67
N VAL A 248 -20.09 11.56 -21.64
CA VAL A 248 -19.38 11.73 -20.35
C VAL A 248 -19.00 10.39 -19.73
N MET A 249 -19.88 9.39 -19.83
CA MET A 249 -19.65 8.04 -19.29
C MET A 249 -18.53 7.31 -20.04
N GLY A 250 -18.45 7.46 -21.35
CA GLY A 250 -17.37 6.91 -22.16
C GLY A 250 -16.01 7.51 -21.77
N ALA A 251 -15.94 8.84 -21.65
CA ALA A 251 -14.73 9.55 -21.24
C ALA A 251 -14.26 9.14 -19.84
N LEU A 252 -15.15 9.03 -18.86
CA LEU A 252 -14.85 8.57 -17.50
C LEU A 252 -14.35 7.12 -17.50
N SER A 253 -14.96 6.23 -18.26
CA SER A 253 -14.57 4.82 -18.37
C SER A 253 -13.16 4.66 -18.96
N ILE A 254 -12.85 5.40 -20.03
CA ILE A 254 -11.52 5.39 -20.67
C ILE A 254 -10.46 5.92 -19.68
N THR A 255 -10.74 7.04 -19.00
CA THR A 255 -9.82 7.61 -18.02
C THR A 255 -9.54 6.64 -16.87
N PHE A 256 -10.57 5.93 -16.41
CA PHE A 256 -10.43 4.91 -15.37
C PHE A 256 -9.53 3.76 -15.83
N ILE A 257 -9.75 3.21 -17.03
CA ILE A 257 -8.92 2.12 -17.56
C ILE A 257 -7.47 2.57 -17.70
N ILE A 258 -7.23 3.76 -18.25
CA ILE A 258 -5.87 4.31 -18.40
C ILE A 258 -5.22 4.48 -17.04
N SER A 259 -5.93 5.03 -16.06
CA SER A 259 -5.39 5.22 -14.70
C SER A 259 -5.02 3.89 -14.03
N MET A 260 -5.82 2.84 -14.22
CA MET A 260 -5.54 1.49 -13.73
C MET A 260 -4.28 0.90 -14.38
N VAL A 261 -4.13 1.03 -15.69
CA VAL A 261 -2.94 0.54 -16.41
C VAL A 261 -1.69 1.28 -15.97
N VAL A 262 -1.73 2.60 -15.89
CA VAL A 262 -0.60 3.45 -15.46
C VAL A 262 -0.21 3.11 -14.00
N THR A 263 -1.19 2.92 -13.13
CA THR A 263 -0.96 2.51 -11.74
C THR A 263 -0.32 1.12 -11.68
N ALA A 264 -0.78 0.15 -12.47
CA ALA A 264 -0.18 -1.18 -12.54
C ALA A 264 1.29 -1.14 -13.00
N ILE A 265 1.61 -0.31 -13.99
CA ILE A 265 2.99 -0.12 -14.46
C ILE A 265 3.85 0.50 -13.35
N SER A 266 3.35 1.52 -12.66
CA SER A 266 4.03 2.14 -11.53
C SER A 266 4.34 1.12 -10.42
N LEU A 267 3.36 0.27 -10.07
CA LEU A 267 3.52 -0.78 -9.06
C LEU A 267 4.48 -1.89 -9.51
N LEU A 268 4.50 -2.22 -10.79
CA LEU A 268 5.44 -3.20 -11.34
C LEU A 268 6.91 -2.82 -11.04
N ILE A 269 7.19 -1.52 -11.00
CA ILE A 269 8.53 -0.99 -10.70
C ILE A 269 8.73 -0.84 -9.19
N THR A 270 7.76 -0.28 -8.49
CA THR A 270 7.93 0.15 -7.09
C THR A 270 7.82 -1.00 -6.09
N LEU A 271 6.98 -2.02 -6.35
CA LEU A 271 6.80 -3.15 -5.44
C LEU A 271 8.04 -4.03 -5.29
N PRO A 272 8.74 -4.44 -6.36
CA PRO A 272 9.98 -5.21 -6.22
C PRO A 272 11.05 -4.41 -5.47
N PHE A 273 11.13 -3.09 -5.69
CA PHE A 273 12.07 -2.23 -5.01
C PHE A 273 11.77 -2.14 -3.51
N SER A 274 10.55 -1.77 -3.12
CA SER A 274 10.12 -1.64 -1.72
C SER A 274 10.27 -2.95 -0.94
N SER A 275 9.82 -4.06 -1.53
CA SER A 275 9.89 -5.38 -0.89
C SER A 275 11.34 -5.85 -0.72
N SER A 276 12.22 -5.54 -1.68
CA SER A 276 13.65 -5.84 -1.58
C SER A 276 14.33 -5.04 -0.46
N VAL A 277 13.99 -3.76 -0.31
CA VAL A 277 14.50 -2.93 0.80
C VAL A 277 14.09 -3.52 2.14
N ASN A 278 12.82 -3.89 2.32
CA ASN A 278 12.34 -4.48 3.57
C ASN A 278 13.00 -5.83 3.88
N ALA A 279 13.22 -6.67 2.86
CA ALA A 279 13.93 -7.94 3.02
C ALA A 279 15.40 -7.74 3.43
N LEU A 280 16.09 -6.79 2.79
CA LEU A 280 17.47 -6.45 3.13
C LEU A 280 17.61 -5.84 4.52
N LEU A 281 16.66 -4.97 4.92
CA LEU A 281 16.59 -4.42 6.27
C LEU A 281 16.43 -5.51 7.32
N TYR A 282 15.58 -6.50 7.06
CA TYR A 282 15.40 -7.64 7.94
C TYR A 282 16.71 -8.44 8.11
N ILE A 283 17.40 -8.74 7.02
CA ILE A 283 18.67 -9.48 7.05
C ILE A 283 19.76 -8.66 7.78
N ASP A 284 19.88 -7.37 7.50
CA ASP A 284 20.82 -6.48 8.20
C ASP A 284 20.57 -6.41 9.71
N LEU A 285 19.29 -6.33 10.12
CA LEU A 285 18.93 -6.34 11.54
C LEU A 285 19.29 -7.68 12.22
N ARG A 286 19.10 -8.80 11.53
CA ARG A 286 19.50 -10.12 12.06
C ARG A 286 21.01 -10.25 12.17
N MET A 287 21.76 -9.83 11.16
CA MET A 287 23.23 -9.85 11.20
C MET A 287 23.76 -9.07 12.41
N ARG A 288 23.18 -7.90 12.69
CA ARG A 288 23.63 -7.04 13.79
C ARG A 288 23.22 -7.50 15.18
N LYS A 289 22.06 -8.13 15.31
CA LYS A 289 21.50 -8.51 16.63
C LYS A 289 21.74 -9.95 17.00
N GLU A 290 21.86 -10.81 16.03
CA GLU A 290 21.88 -12.26 16.24
C GLU A 290 23.18 -12.90 15.71
N GLY A 291 24.09 -12.10 15.15
CA GLY A 291 25.35 -12.63 14.63
C GLY A 291 25.18 -13.61 13.47
N LEU A 292 24.14 -13.44 12.66
CA LEU A 292 23.85 -14.33 11.50
C LEU A 292 25.04 -14.46 10.56
N ASP A 293 25.92 -13.46 10.47
CA ASP A 293 27.15 -13.49 9.70
C ASP A 293 28.14 -14.55 10.21
N VAL A 294 28.22 -14.75 11.52
CA VAL A 294 29.07 -15.77 12.16
C VAL A 294 28.51 -17.16 11.89
N GLU A 295 27.20 -17.35 12.03
CA GLU A 295 26.54 -18.63 11.72
C GLU A 295 26.73 -19.02 10.24
N LEU A 296 26.58 -18.06 9.32
CA LEU A 296 26.78 -18.29 7.90
C LEU A 296 28.25 -18.62 7.57
N ARG A 297 29.22 -17.96 8.18
CA ARG A 297 30.64 -18.26 8.00
C ARG A 297 30.98 -19.66 8.50
N ASN A 298 30.48 -20.06 9.65
CA ASN A 298 30.68 -21.38 10.20
C ASN A 298 30.07 -22.47 9.30
N ALA A 299 28.84 -22.26 8.82
CA ALA A 299 28.19 -23.19 7.92
C ALA A 299 28.95 -23.35 6.57
N VAL A 300 29.51 -22.27 6.04
CA VAL A 300 30.34 -22.33 4.82
C VAL A 300 31.68 -23.06 5.09
N ALA A 301 32.31 -22.80 6.23
CA ALA A 301 33.53 -23.48 6.63
C ALA A 301 33.33 -24.99 6.82
N GLU A 302 32.21 -25.40 7.42
CA GLU A 302 31.84 -26.83 7.56
C GLU A 302 31.60 -27.51 6.20
N GLN A 303 30.96 -26.78 5.23
CA GLN A 303 30.77 -27.32 3.87
C GLN A 303 32.05 -27.43 3.05
N GLN A 304 33.08 -26.62 3.36
CA GLN A 304 34.39 -26.70 2.70
C GLN A 304 35.30 -27.75 3.32
N ALA A 305 35.00 -28.21 4.51
CA ALA A 305 35.76 -29.25 5.23
C ALA A 305 35.26 -30.68 4.94
N GLN A 306 34.12 -30.82 4.25
CA GLN A 306 33.55 -32.10 3.76
C GLN A 306 33.94 -32.37 2.31
#